data_68df7befd0a711846eca954395782492
#
_entry.id   68df7befd0a711846eca954395782492
#
_cell.length_a   1.000
_cell.length_b   1.000
_cell.length_c   1.000
_cell.angle_alpha   90.00
_cell.angle_beta   90.00
_cell.angle_gamma   90.00
#
_symmetry.space_group_name_H-M   'P 1'
#
loop_
_entity.id
_entity.type
_entity.pdbx_description
1 polymer ?
#
loop_
_entity_poly.entity_id
_entity_poly.type
_entity_poly.pdbx_seq_one_letter_code
_entity_poly.pdbx_strand_id
1 'polypeptide(L)'
;MRRPTLKKLAEQSGFSQRTLFRILRNDPQVKARTRDAVIRLLNIHGYMVQNSSKIEKVVVDVSIDNLYSEWIVGNVFKRLQLENYNTVLTDSFRHPGKLRKELADADVVIFSGIQNSEWFRIARDISPSVYRVSLFGENVPEAELHIAADNLGGTHIAADFLCSRFGRIAVFANPLEKDSAQRSSIFCGHVSLYYPQVRCDMICYNSHLDLIKFYENHKEDYDAYFYQNGTPWLALAPLLTRDKAKIFRLMFNNPEDICEIRKDKEISELDAYIDFNVDSLQDFVAFYLRNRPLLREQPRIIALLPTKLIKITQHAGGRH
;
A
#
# COMPACT_ATOMS: atom_id res chain seq x y z
N MET A 1 11.76 8.13 -20.51
CA MET A 1 12.76 7.78 -21.56
C MET A 1 12.20 6.68 -22.47
N ARG A 2 12.36 6.76 -23.79
CA ARG A 2 11.94 5.66 -24.68
C ARG A 2 12.90 4.49 -24.51
N ARG A 3 12.35 3.28 -24.35
CA ARG A 3 13.05 2.00 -24.28
C ARG A 3 13.95 1.80 -25.51
N PRO A 4 15.25 1.50 -25.39
CA PRO A 4 16.11 1.24 -26.53
C PRO A 4 15.67 -0.04 -27.28
N THR A 5 15.86 -0.10 -28.58
CA THR A 5 15.55 -1.32 -29.35
C THR A 5 16.56 -2.43 -29.02
N LEU A 6 16.14 -3.70 -29.19
CA LEU A 6 17.05 -4.84 -28.98
C LEU A 6 18.28 -4.80 -29.92
N LYS A 7 18.15 -4.22 -31.10
CA LYS A 7 19.26 -3.99 -32.01
C LYS A 7 20.30 -3.04 -31.37
N LYS A 8 19.84 -1.91 -30.84
CA LYS A 8 20.73 -0.93 -30.17
C LYS A 8 21.38 -1.53 -28.91
N LEU A 9 20.64 -2.36 -28.15
CA LEU A 9 21.22 -3.06 -27.00
C LEU A 9 22.27 -4.09 -27.41
N ALA A 10 22.05 -4.82 -28.49
CA ALA A 10 23.03 -5.76 -29.02
C ALA A 10 24.33 -5.05 -29.41
N GLU A 11 24.23 -3.93 -30.12
CA GLU A 11 25.37 -3.10 -30.53
C GLU A 11 26.17 -2.56 -29.31
N GLN A 12 25.48 -2.17 -28.24
CA GLN A 12 26.10 -1.59 -27.04
C GLN A 12 26.70 -2.63 -26.07
N SER A 13 26.16 -3.84 -26.06
CA SER A 13 26.48 -4.84 -25.04
C SER A 13 27.47 -5.92 -25.47
N GLY A 14 27.74 -6.03 -26.77
CA GLY A 14 28.53 -7.12 -27.34
C GLY A 14 27.79 -8.47 -27.44
N PHE A 15 26.51 -8.54 -27.06
CA PHE A 15 25.69 -9.73 -27.27
C PHE A 15 24.98 -9.67 -28.61
N SER A 16 24.84 -10.82 -29.31
CA SER A 16 24.07 -10.85 -30.54
C SER A 16 22.58 -10.60 -30.29
N GLN A 17 21.91 -9.92 -31.21
CA GLN A 17 20.46 -9.74 -31.15
C GLN A 17 19.71 -11.08 -31.02
N ARG A 18 20.21 -12.13 -31.65
CA ARG A 18 19.69 -13.50 -31.52
C ARG A 18 19.77 -14.01 -30.07
N THR A 19 20.88 -13.74 -29.39
CA THR A 19 21.06 -14.13 -27.98
C THR A 19 20.06 -13.39 -27.09
N LEU A 20 19.86 -12.09 -27.32
CA LEU A 20 18.83 -11.30 -26.57
C LEU A 20 17.41 -11.86 -26.82
N PHE A 21 17.06 -12.20 -28.08
CA PHE A 21 15.77 -12.80 -28.38
C PHE A 21 15.58 -14.20 -27.77
N ARG A 22 16.63 -15.04 -27.78
CA ARG A 22 16.56 -16.38 -27.17
C ARG A 22 16.27 -16.29 -25.66
N ILE A 23 16.89 -15.33 -24.97
CA ILE A 23 16.68 -15.12 -23.56
C ILE A 23 15.29 -14.56 -23.27
N LEU A 24 14.79 -13.60 -24.07
CA LEU A 24 13.43 -13.10 -23.97
C LEU A 24 12.37 -14.21 -24.15
N ARG A 25 12.69 -15.25 -24.92
CA ARG A 25 11.84 -16.44 -25.11
C ARG A 25 12.11 -17.57 -24.13
N ASN A 26 12.93 -17.29 -23.11
CA ASN A 26 13.34 -18.27 -22.08
C ASN A 26 13.95 -19.56 -22.63
N ASP A 27 14.75 -19.49 -23.72
CA ASP A 27 15.36 -20.64 -24.37
C ASP A 27 16.35 -21.34 -23.39
N PRO A 28 16.13 -22.61 -23.03
CA PRO A 28 16.93 -23.33 -22.04
C PRO A 28 18.37 -23.61 -22.54
N GLN A 29 18.64 -23.54 -23.83
CA GLN A 29 19.96 -23.82 -24.39
C GLN A 29 20.98 -22.70 -24.21
N VAL A 30 20.57 -21.54 -23.68
CA VAL A 30 21.51 -20.43 -23.37
C VAL A 30 22.21 -20.75 -22.04
N LYS A 31 23.58 -20.73 -22.06
CA LYS A 31 24.39 -20.98 -20.87
C LYS A 31 24.02 -20.02 -19.73
N ALA A 32 23.94 -20.51 -18.50
CA ALA A 32 23.50 -19.76 -17.32
C ALA A 32 24.24 -18.41 -17.17
N ARG A 33 25.57 -18.40 -17.23
CA ARG A 33 26.37 -17.17 -17.13
C ARG A 33 26.02 -16.12 -18.18
N THR A 34 25.74 -16.54 -19.43
CA THR A 34 25.33 -15.64 -20.51
C THR A 34 23.91 -15.15 -20.27
N ARG A 35 23.04 -16.04 -19.80
CA ARG A 35 21.65 -15.73 -19.44
C ARG A 35 21.63 -14.63 -18.38
N ASP A 36 22.33 -14.81 -17.27
CA ASP A 36 22.35 -13.85 -16.15
C ASP A 36 22.87 -12.47 -16.59
N ALA A 37 23.95 -12.43 -17.35
CA ALA A 37 24.51 -11.18 -17.85
C ALA A 37 23.52 -10.43 -18.76
N VAL A 38 22.88 -11.15 -19.69
CA VAL A 38 21.91 -10.55 -20.62
C VAL A 38 20.61 -10.15 -19.91
N ILE A 39 20.14 -10.92 -18.95
CA ILE A 39 18.93 -10.56 -18.19
C ILE A 39 19.18 -9.26 -17.41
N ARG A 40 20.33 -9.12 -16.73
CA ARG A 40 20.70 -7.86 -16.08
C ARG A 40 20.67 -6.68 -17.06
N LEU A 41 21.29 -6.85 -18.23
CA LEU A 41 21.30 -5.83 -19.26
C LEU A 41 19.88 -5.45 -19.72
N LEU A 42 19.05 -6.45 -20.01
CA LEU A 42 17.68 -6.25 -20.47
C LEU A 42 16.85 -5.53 -19.41
N ASN A 43 16.95 -5.92 -18.13
CA ASN A 43 16.20 -5.33 -17.03
C ASN A 43 16.63 -3.87 -16.76
N ILE A 44 17.93 -3.55 -16.77
CA ILE A 44 18.44 -2.17 -16.65
C ILE A 44 17.82 -1.26 -17.73
N HIS A 45 17.59 -1.81 -18.91
CA HIS A 45 17.00 -1.07 -20.05
C HIS A 45 15.47 -1.22 -20.18
N GLY A 46 14.80 -1.69 -19.11
CA GLY A 46 13.33 -1.78 -19.06
C GLY A 46 12.72 -2.96 -19.82
N TYR A 47 13.52 -3.96 -20.22
CA TYR A 47 13.04 -5.23 -20.75
C TYR A 47 12.87 -6.21 -19.61
N MET A 48 11.70 -6.31 -19.10
CA MET A 48 11.39 -7.16 -17.94
C MET A 48 11.51 -8.65 -18.30
N VAL A 49 12.63 -9.26 -17.95
CA VAL A 49 12.93 -10.68 -18.23
C VAL A 49 13.13 -11.42 -16.93
N GLN A 50 12.39 -12.51 -16.75
CA GLN A 50 12.57 -13.40 -15.60
C GLN A 50 13.77 -14.31 -15.78
N ASN A 51 14.53 -14.53 -14.70
CA ASN A 51 15.82 -15.25 -14.74
C ASN A 51 15.68 -16.76 -14.53
N SER A 52 14.48 -17.32 -14.32
CA SER A 52 14.39 -18.72 -13.93
C SER A 52 13.68 -19.61 -14.96
N SER A 53 14.28 -20.77 -15.23
CA SER A 53 13.61 -21.94 -15.78
C SER A 53 12.64 -22.58 -14.75
N LYS A 54 12.71 -22.15 -13.49
CA LYS A 54 11.83 -22.58 -12.38
C LYS A 54 10.80 -21.47 -12.15
N ILE A 55 9.54 -21.83 -12.20
CA ILE A 55 8.44 -20.97 -11.76
C ILE A 55 8.59 -20.83 -10.23
N GLU A 56 8.85 -19.60 -9.77
CA GLU A 56 9.00 -19.35 -8.34
C GLU A 56 7.67 -19.51 -7.61
N LYS A 57 7.71 -20.20 -6.48
CA LYS A 57 6.55 -20.33 -5.59
C LYS A 57 6.48 -19.10 -4.68
N VAL A 58 5.41 -18.32 -4.83
CA VAL A 58 5.12 -17.14 -4.04
C VAL A 58 3.91 -17.41 -3.14
N VAL A 59 4.14 -17.41 -1.84
CA VAL A 59 3.06 -17.48 -0.85
C VAL A 59 2.61 -16.06 -0.54
N VAL A 60 1.33 -15.78 -0.74
CA VAL A 60 0.72 -14.49 -0.41
C VAL A 60 -0.22 -14.71 0.77
N ASP A 61 0.04 -14.05 1.88
CA ASP A 61 -0.60 -14.32 3.15
C ASP A 61 -1.44 -13.14 3.67
N VAL A 62 -2.70 -13.44 4.04
CA VAL A 62 -3.55 -12.55 4.80
C VAL A 62 -3.23 -12.76 6.28
N SER A 63 -2.46 -11.86 6.86
CA SER A 63 -1.96 -11.96 8.24
C SER A 63 -2.76 -11.15 9.26
N ILE A 64 -3.81 -10.45 8.81
CA ILE A 64 -4.67 -9.60 9.65
C ILE A 64 -6.13 -9.72 9.19
N ASP A 65 -7.07 -9.80 10.14
CA ASP A 65 -8.51 -9.82 9.86
C ASP A 65 -9.04 -8.42 9.53
N ASN A 66 -8.79 -7.99 8.31
CA ASN A 66 -9.17 -6.67 7.82
C ASN A 66 -9.49 -6.75 6.32
N LEU A 67 -10.70 -6.37 5.94
CA LEU A 67 -11.19 -6.41 4.56
C LEU A 67 -10.28 -5.65 3.58
N TYR A 68 -9.69 -4.53 4.03
CA TYR A 68 -8.78 -3.76 3.22
C TYR A 68 -7.49 -4.53 2.92
N SER A 69 -6.94 -5.21 3.93
CA SER A 69 -5.77 -6.09 3.75
C SER A 69 -6.08 -7.28 2.85
N GLU A 70 -7.25 -7.88 2.98
CA GLU A 70 -7.70 -8.98 2.11
C GLU A 70 -7.80 -8.51 0.65
N TRP A 71 -8.34 -7.33 0.42
CA TRP A 71 -8.45 -6.73 -0.92
C TRP A 71 -7.07 -6.44 -1.54
N ILE A 72 -6.16 -5.81 -0.79
CA ILE A 72 -4.78 -5.54 -1.23
C ILE A 72 -4.06 -6.84 -1.59
N VAL A 73 -4.08 -7.81 -0.70
CA VAL A 73 -3.43 -9.12 -0.88
C VAL A 73 -4.02 -9.83 -2.10
N GLY A 74 -5.35 -9.77 -2.27
CA GLY A 74 -6.05 -10.34 -3.42
C GLY A 74 -5.61 -9.73 -4.76
N ASN A 75 -5.39 -8.41 -4.79
CA ASN A 75 -4.92 -7.72 -5.99
C ASN A 75 -3.46 -8.07 -6.31
N VAL A 76 -2.59 -8.11 -5.31
CA VAL A 76 -1.19 -8.56 -5.47
C VAL A 76 -1.16 -10.02 -5.97
N PHE A 77 -1.96 -10.89 -5.37
CA PHE A 77 -2.07 -12.30 -5.78
C PHE A 77 -2.45 -12.43 -7.26
N LYS A 78 -3.53 -11.76 -7.69
CA LYS A 78 -3.98 -11.76 -9.09
C LYS A 78 -2.89 -11.23 -10.03
N ARG A 79 -2.22 -10.14 -9.66
CA ARG A 79 -1.15 -9.55 -10.47
C ARG A 79 0.02 -10.50 -10.68
N LEU A 80 0.44 -11.20 -9.63
CA LEU A 80 1.53 -12.17 -9.71
C LEU A 80 1.15 -13.40 -10.55
N GLN A 81 -0.11 -13.84 -10.50
CA GLN A 81 -0.59 -14.91 -11.40
C GLN A 81 -0.49 -14.49 -12.88
N LEU A 82 -0.84 -13.25 -13.21
CA LEU A 82 -0.69 -12.73 -14.57
C LEU A 82 0.77 -12.67 -15.05
N GLU A 83 1.72 -12.64 -14.12
CA GLU A 83 3.15 -12.69 -14.40
C GLU A 83 3.75 -14.11 -14.36
N ASN A 84 2.90 -15.13 -14.32
CA ASN A 84 3.27 -16.55 -14.31
C ASN A 84 4.07 -16.99 -13.06
N TYR A 85 3.88 -16.35 -11.89
CA TYR A 85 4.34 -16.90 -10.65
C TYR A 85 3.43 -18.07 -10.20
N ASN A 86 4.01 -19.08 -9.56
CA ASN A 86 3.23 -20.10 -8.87
C ASN A 86 2.75 -19.55 -7.52
N THR A 87 1.58 -18.92 -7.50
CA THR A 87 1.06 -18.22 -6.34
C THR A 87 0.13 -19.09 -5.50
N VAL A 88 0.34 -19.07 -4.18
CA VAL A 88 -0.54 -19.72 -3.20
C VAL A 88 -1.05 -18.67 -2.23
N LEU A 89 -2.37 -18.58 -2.07
CA LEU A 89 -3.01 -17.71 -1.09
C LEU A 89 -3.20 -18.45 0.22
N THR A 90 -2.75 -17.83 1.31
CA THR A 90 -2.94 -18.32 2.69
C THR A 90 -3.63 -17.25 3.53
N ASP A 91 -4.19 -17.68 4.64
CA ASP A 91 -4.80 -16.83 5.66
C ASP A 91 -4.28 -17.32 7.01
N SER A 92 -3.17 -16.75 7.43
CA SER A 92 -2.52 -17.17 8.67
C SER A 92 -3.22 -16.64 9.92
N PHE A 93 -4.04 -15.62 9.78
CA PHE A 93 -4.87 -15.14 10.87
C PHE A 93 -5.86 -16.23 11.31
N ARG A 94 -6.55 -16.85 10.36
CA ARG A 94 -7.53 -17.92 10.63
C ARG A 94 -6.90 -19.32 10.64
N HIS A 95 -5.84 -19.55 9.83
CA HIS A 95 -5.27 -20.88 9.59
C HIS A 95 -3.73 -20.88 9.59
N PRO A 96 -3.06 -20.63 10.73
CA PRO A 96 -1.59 -20.49 10.80
C PRO A 96 -0.84 -21.76 10.36
N GLY A 97 -1.42 -22.94 10.59
CA GLY A 97 -0.82 -24.22 10.18
C GLY A 97 -0.71 -24.39 8.66
N LYS A 98 -1.63 -23.79 7.89
CA LYS A 98 -1.57 -23.82 6.42
C LYS A 98 -0.38 -23.00 5.92
N LEU A 99 -0.14 -21.82 6.48
CA LEU A 99 1.01 -20.98 6.12
C LEU A 99 2.33 -21.75 6.30
N ARG A 100 2.55 -22.39 7.45
CA ARG A 100 3.77 -23.17 7.71
C ARG A 100 4.01 -24.25 6.66
N LYS A 101 2.97 -24.96 6.25
CA LYS A 101 3.06 -25.99 5.21
C LYS A 101 3.49 -25.41 3.87
N GLU A 102 2.89 -24.29 3.46
CA GLU A 102 3.17 -23.67 2.17
C GLU A 102 4.54 -23.00 2.11
N LEU A 103 5.08 -22.55 3.26
CA LEU A 103 6.40 -21.95 3.35
C LEU A 103 7.56 -22.96 3.19
N ALA A 104 7.32 -24.25 3.36
CA ALA A 104 8.37 -25.27 3.35
C ALA A 104 9.16 -25.31 2.03
N ASP A 105 8.52 -24.98 0.91
CA ASP A 105 9.11 -24.98 -0.44
C ASP A 105 8.91 -23.62 -1.17
N ALA A 106 8.58 -22.58 -0.44
CA ALA A 106 8.38 -21.23 -0.98
C ALA A 106 9.73 -20.58 -1.34
N ASP A 107 9.74 -19.81 -2.42
CA ASP A 107 10.85 -18.93 -2.79
C ASP A 107 10.63 -17.51 -2.24
N VAL A 108 9.36 -17.10 -2.08
CA VAL A 108 8.94 -15.79 -1.58
C VAL A 108 7.73 -15.94 -0.68
N VAL A 109 7.67 -15.11 0.37
CA VAL A 109 6.45 -14.86 1.13
C VAL A 109 6.13 -13.36 1.13
N ILE A 110 4.87 -13.04 0.85
CA ILE A 110 4.32 -11.68 0.90
C ILE A 110 3.21 -11.69 1.94
N PHE A 111 3.24 -10.76 2.88
CA PHE A 111 2.26 -10.66 3.93
C PHE A 111 1.81 -9.21 4.16
N SER A 112 0.55 -9.03 4.53
CA SER A 112 -0.04 -7.73 4.79
C SER A 112 -0.22 -7.50 6.28
N GLY A 113 0.50 -6.53 6.84
CA GLY A 113 0.41 -6.15 8.24
C GLY A 113 0.65 -7.32 9.20
N ILE A 114 1.34 -7.12 10.27
CA ILE A 114 1.54 -8.15 11.29
C ILE A 114 1.09 -7.57 12.62
N GLN A 115 0.17 -8.27 13.27
CA GLN A 115 -0.32 -7.84 14.58
C GLN A 115 -0.41 -8.98 15.60
N ASN A 116 -0.03 -10.21 15.25
CA ASN A 116 -0.11 -11.32 16.19
C ASN A 116 1.25 -12.01 16.43
N SER A 117 1.42 -12.49 17.67
CA SER A 117 2.63 -13.17 18.15
C SER A 117 2.90 -14.50 17.41
N GLU A 118 1.85 -15.15 16.89
CA GLU A 118 1.98 -16.40 16.13
C GLU A 118 2.69 -16.18 14.81
N TRP A 119 2.36 -15.11 14.10
CA TRP A 119 3.04 -14.78 12.85
C TRP A 119 4.53 -14.50 13.08
N PHE A 120 4.90 -13.76 14.13
CA PHE A 120 6.31 -13.52 14.47
C PHE A 120 7.06 -14.81 14.77
N ARG A 121 6.41 -15.82 15.36
CA ARG A 121 7.01 -17.16 15.54
C ARG A 121 7.24 -17.84 14.20
N ILE A 122 6.23 -17.82 13.32
CA ILE A 122 6.35 -18.36 11.97
C ILE A 122 7.47 -17.66 11.20
N ALA A 123 7.53 -16.33 11.26
CA ALA A 123 8.54 -15.53 10.56
C ALA A 123 9.97 -15.90 10.96
N ARG A 124 10.23 -16.18 12.25
CA ARG A 124 11.54 -16.62 12.74
C ARG A 124 11.94 -18.01 12.24
N ASP A 125 10.96 -18.87 12.02
CA ASP A 125 11.16 -20.24 11.56
C ASP A 125 11.26 -20.33 10.02
N ILE A 126 11.00 -19.23 9.29
CA ILE A 126 11.13 -19.20 7.82
C ILE A 126 12.60 -19.35 7.45
N SER A 127 12.88 -20.28 6.51
CA SER A 127 14.22 -20.43 5.96
C SER A 127 14.79 -19.10 5.49
N PRO A 128 16.07 -18.79 5.79
CA PRO A 128 16.75 -17.60 5.27
C PRO A 128 16.77 -17.49 3.73
N SER A 129 16.53 -18.60 3.04
CA SER A 129 16.44 -18.62 1.58
C SER A 129 15.13 -18.04 1.03
N VAL A 130 14.07 -17.98 1.84
CA VAL A 130 12.77 -17.42 1.46
C VAL A 130 12.83 -15.89 1.54
N TYR A 131 12.56 -15.21 0.43
CA TYR A 131 12.50 -13.74 0.38
C TYR A 131 11.19 -13.24 1.01
N ARG A 132 11.29 -12.31 1.93
CA ARG A 132 10.15 -11.80 2.72
C ARG A 132 9.78 -10.40 2.29
N VAL A 133 8.52 -10.21 1.94
CA VAL A 133 7.93 -8.92 1.56
C VAL A 133 6.80 -8.57 2.53
N SER A 134 6.93 -7.45 3.20
CA SER A 134 5.90 -6.89 4.08
C SER A 134 5.15 -5.76 3.37
N LEU A 135 3.82 -5.80 3.40
CA LEU A 135 2.94 -4.78 2.83
C LEU A 135 2.20 -4.06 3.94
N PHE A 136 2.38 -2.75 4.05
CA PHE A 136 1.73 -1.87 5.03
C PHE A 136 1.95 -2.28 6.51
N GLY A 137 1.30 -1.56 7.42
CA GLY A 137 1.40 -1.84 8.84
C GLY A 137 2.80 -1.65 9.42
N GLU A 138 3.13 -2.47 10.41
CA GLU A 138 4.42 -2.37 11.07
C GLU A 138 5.57 -2.80 10.17
N ASN A 139 6.65 -2.03 10.27
CA ASN A 139 7.91 -2.35 9.65
C ASN A 139 8.51 -3.62 10.30
N VAL A 140 8.45 -4.74 9.60
CA VAL A 140 8.93 -6.03 10.08
C VAL A 140 10.43 -6.14 9.87
N PRO A 141 11.23 -6.21 10.94
CA PRO A 141 12.70 -6.26 10.81
C PRO A 141 13.22 -7.40 9.95
N GLU A 142 12.53 -8.52 9.94
CA GLU A 142 12.90 -9.72 9.18
C GLU A 142 12.53 -9.64 7.69
N ALA A 143 11.75 -8.64 7.26
CA ALA A 143 11.43 -8.49 5.84
C ALA A 143 12.55 -7.81 5.07
N GLU A 144 12.98 -8.41 3.97
CA GLU A 144 13.97 -7.85 3.06
C GLU A 144 13.40 -6.65 2.29
N LEU A 145 12.08 -6.65 2.05
CA LEU A 145 11.35 -5.55 1.44
C LEU A 145 10.13 -5.19 2.27
N HIS A 146 10.00 -3.91 2.62
CA HIS A 146 8.79 -3.35 3.21
C HIS A 146 8.22 -2.28 2.29
N ILE A 147 6.95 -2.42 1.89
CA ILE A 147 6.24 -1.45 1.06
C ILE A 147 5.12 -0.84 1.90
N ALA A 148 5.15 0.48 2.08
CA ALA A 148 4.17 1.21 2.88
C ALA A 148 3.70 2.49 2.17
N ALA A 149 2.59 3.06 2.63
CA ALA A 149 2.21 4.41 2.25
C ALA A 149 3.21 5.42 2.87
N ASP A 150 3.46 6.52 2.17
CA ASP A 150 4.17 7.66 2.75
C ASP A 150 3.26 8.40 3.74
N ASN A 151 3.12 7.83 4.93
CA ASN A 151 2.29 8.42 5.98
C ASN A 151 2.76 9.82 6.38
N LEU A 152 4.07 10.06 6.38
CA LEU A 152 4.63 11.36 6.75
C LEU A 152 4.29 12.43 5.70
N GLY A 153 4.68 12.19 4.45
CA GLY A 153 4.45 13.14 3.36
C GLY A 153 2.97 13.40 3.11
N GLY A 154 2.15 12.34 3.07
CA GLY A 154 0.71 12.48 2.89
C GLY A 154 0.02 13.25 4.01
N THR A 155 0.43 13.04 5.26
CA THR A 155 -0.14 13.76 6.41
C THR A 155 0.28 15.23 6.43
N HIS A 156 1.53 15.56 6.06
CA HIS A 156 1.96 16.95 5.92
C HIS A 156 1.16 17.68 4.83
N ILE A 157 0.96 17.04 3.66
CA ILE A 157 0.13 17.59 2.59
C ILE A 157 -1.30 17.87 3.09
N ALA A 158 -1.88 16.97 3.87
CA ALA A 158 -3.21 17.16 4.46
C ALA A 158 -3.24 18.32 5.45
N ALA A 159 -2.25 18.43 6.33
CA ALA A 159 -2.14 19.47 7.33
C ALA A 159 -1.97 20.85 6.68
N ASP A 160 -1.03 21.00 5.73
CA ASP A 160 -0.82 22.25 4.99
C ASP A 160 -2.08 22.70 4.24
N PHE A 161 -2.75 21.74 3.61
CA PHE A 161 -3.99 22.02 2.88
C PHE A 161 -5.11 22.50 3.80
N LEU A 162 -5.34 21.86 4.94
CA LEU A 162 -6.40 22.22 5.86
C LEU A 162 -6.08 23.50 6.63
N CYS A 163 -4.86 23.63 7.17
CA CYS A 163 -4.48 24.78 7.99
C CYS A 163 -4.38 26.09 7.20
N SER A 164 -4.16 26.02 5.89
CA SER A 164 -4.21 27.23 5.03
C SER A 164 -5.63 27.75 4.79
N ARG A 165 -6.70 27.04 5.24
CA ARG A 165 -8.10 27.33 4.92
C ARG A 165 -9.00 27.40 6.13
N PHE A 166 -8.69 26.66 7.18
CA PHE A 166 -9.55 26.46 8.33
C PHE A 166 -8.82 26.76 9.63
N GLY A 167 -9.54 27.35 10.57
CA GLY A 167 -9.00 27.73 11.88
C GLY A 167 -9.26 26.69 12.97
N ARG A 168 -10.19 25.76 12.76
CA ARG A 168 -10.62 24.77 13.77
C ARG A 168 -10.75 23.40 13.13
N ILE A 169 -9.86 22.48 13.46
CA ILE A 169 -9.75 21.16 12.83
C ILE A 169 -9.87 20.07 13.88
N ALA A 170 -10.75 19.09 13.66
CA ALA A 170 -10.80 17.85 14.41
C ALA A 170 -10.06 16.74 13.65
N VAL A 171 -9.16 16.05 14.34
CA VAL A 171 -8.36 14.94 13.82
C VAL A 171 -8.75 13.68 14.55
N PHE A 172 -9.33 12.72 13.85
CA PHE A 172 -9.81 11.49 14.49
C PHE A 172 -8.69 10.47 14.63
N ALA A 173 -8.52 9.88 15.81
CA ALA A 173 -7.47 8.91 16.12
C ALA A 173 -8.07 7.65 16.77
N ASN A 174 -7.80 6.49 16.16
CA ASN A 174 -8.00 5.23 16.86
C ASN A 174 -6.66 4.80 17.49
N PRO A 175 -6.50 4.82 18.82
CA PRO A 175 -5.25 4.46 19.47
C PRO A 175 -4.87 2.98 19.30
N LEU A 176 -5.82 2.11 18.95
CA LEU A 176 -5.60 0.70 18.70
C LEU A 176 -5.12 0.42 17.26
N GLU A 177 -5.29 1.38 16.35
CA GLU A 177 -4.82 1.30 14.98
C GLU A 177 -3.56 2.14 14.81
N LYS A 178 -2.41 1.48 14.68
CA LYS A 178 -1.10 2.14 14.67
C LYS A 178 -0.96 3.21 13.60
N ASP A 179 -1.39 2.94 12.37
CA ASP A 179 -1.34 3.90 11.27
C ASP A 179 -2.22 5.12 11.55
N SER A 180 -3.42 4.92 12.12
CA SER A 180 -4.32 5.98 12.53
C SER A 180 -3.68 6.86 13.60
N ALA A 181 -3.15 6.24 14.67
CA ALA A 181 -2.47 6.95 15.75
C ALA A 181 -1.23 7.71 15.24
N GLN A 182 -0.43 7.09 14.36
CA GLN A 182 0.75 7.71 13.76
C GLN A 182 0.38 8.94 12.93
N ARG A 183 -0.56 8.82 11.99
CA ARG A 183 -1.02 9.93 11.13
C ARG A 183 -1.58 11.08 11.97
N SER A 184 -2.37 10.78 12.99
CA SER A 184 -2.92 11.81 13.88
C SER A 184 -1.83 12.55 14.63
N SER A 185 -0.85 11.85 15.16
CA SER A 185 0.29 12.45 15.88
C SER A 185 1.15 13.31 14.96
N ILE A 186 1.42 12.83 13.73
CA ILE A 186 2.15 13.60 12.71
C ILE A 186 1.38 14.87 12.37
N PHE A 187 0.06 14.78 12.13
CA PHE A 187 -0.78 15.93 11.79
C PHE A 187 -0.74 16.98 12.90
N CYS A 188 -1.09 16.59 14.12
CA CYS A 188 -1.13 17.53 15.26
C CYS A 188 0.26 18.13 15.57
N GLY A 189 1.33 17.33 15.45
CA GLY A 189 2.69 17.83 15.61
C GLY A 189 3.09 18.86 14.55
N HIS A 190 2.75 18.61 13.27
CA HIS A 190 2.98 19.54 12.17
C HIS A 190 2.20 20.83 12.37
N VAL A 191 0.91 20.75 12.72
CA VAL A 191 0.07 21.93 12.99
C VAL A 191 0.63 22.74 14.16
N SER A 192 0.99 22.10 15.26
CA SER A 192 1.56 22.79 16.42
C SER A 192 2.84 23.54 16.10
N LEU A 193 3.67 23.02 15.18
CA LEU A 193 4.95 23.61 14.83
C LEU A 193 4.83 24.72 13.79
N TYR A 194 4.00 24.54 12.76
CA TYR A 194 3.96 25.43 11.59
C TYR A 194 2.71 26.32 11.52
N TYR A 195 1.63 25.96 12.26
CA TYR A 195 0.34 26.65 12.25
C TYR A 195 -0.19 26.89 13.66
N PRO A 196 0.58 27.52 14.59
CA PRO A 196 0.20 27.65 16.00
C PRO A 196 -1.10 28.44 16.23
N GLN A 197 -1.57 29.20 15.21
CA GLN A 197 -2.84 29.92 15.26
C GLN A 197 -4.06 29.03 14.98
N VAL A 198 -3.87 27.81 14.47
CA VAL A 198 -4.96 26.88 14.15
C VAL A 198 -5.25 25.99 15.36
N ARG A 199 -6.49 25.95 15.79
CA ARG A 199 -6.94 24.99 16.78
C ARG A 199 -7.04 23.61 16.15
N CYS A 200 -6.25 22.68 16.66
CA CYS A 200 -6.21 21.29 16.17
C CYS A 200 -6.40 20.34 17.34
N ASP A 201 -7.55 19.70 17.41
CA ASP A 201 -7.88 18.78 18.49
C ASP A 201 -7.85 17.32 18.00
N MET A 202 -7.10 16.48 18.71
CA MET A 202 -7.08 15.03 18.48
C MET A 202 -8.25 14.37 19.21
N ILE A 203 -9.14 13.78 18.47
CA ILE A 203 -10.35 13.10 18.96
C ILE A 203 -10.10 11.60 18.99
N CYS A 204 -9.79 11.08 20.17
CA CYS A 204 -9.61 9.63 20.35
C CYS A 204 -10.96 8.92 20.42
N TYR A 205 -11.10 7.82 19.67
CA TYR A 205 -12.29 6.98 19.67
C TYR A 205 -11.91 5.50 19.71
N ASN A 206 -12.75 4.70 20.34
CA ASN A 206 -12.62 3.23 20.38
C ASN A 206 -13.81 2.53 19.70
N SER A 207 -14.87 3.28 19.43
CA SER A 207 -16.10 2.75 18.81
C SER A 207 -16.78 3.78 17.91
N HIS A 208 -17.66 3.30 17.03
CA HIS A 208 -18.55 4.19 16.24
C HIS A 208 -19.44 5.05 17.14
N LEU A 209 -19.84 4.53 18.29
CA LEU A 209 -20.69 5.28 19.24
C LEU A 209 -19.96 6.50 19.80
N ASP A 210 -18.64 6.41 20.05
CA ASP A 210 -17.85 7.54 20.50
C ASP A 210 -17.81 8.65 19.45
N LEU A 211 -17.69 8.29 18.18
CA LEU A 211 -17.72 9.23 17.06
C LEU A 211 -19.08 9.92 16.92
N ILE A 212 -20.16 9.16 17.06
CA ILE A 212 -21.53 9.70 16.99
C ILE A 212 -21.77 10.69 18.13
N LYS A 213 -21.42 10.32 19.37
CA LYS A 213 -21.53 11.20 20.54
C LYS A 213 -20.69 12.46 20.41
N PHE A 214 -19.45 12.33 19.91
CA PHE A 214 -18.60 13.47 19.63
C PHE A 214 -19.29 14.42 18.65
N TYR A 215 -19.77 13.91 17.53
CA TYR A 215 -20.42 14.72 16.51
C TYR A 215 -21.67 15.46 17.07
N GLU A 216 -22.54 14.76 17.77
CA GLU A 216 -23.76 15.36 18.34
C GLU A 216 -23.48 16.51 19.31
N ASN A 217 -22.37 16.42 20.06
CA ASN A 217 -22.02 17.43 21.07
C ASN A 217 -21.11 18.56 20.53
N HIS A 218 -20.36 18.35 19.44
CA HIS A 218 -19.28 19.23 19.03
C HIS A 218 -19.29 19.61 17.53
N LYS A 219 -20.36 19.32 16.79
CA LYS A 219 -20.43 19.59 15.34
C LYS A 219 -20.24 21.04 14.94
N GLU A 220 -20.56 22.01 15.82
CA GLU A 220 -20.41 23.44 15.58
C GLU A 220 -19.01 23.98 15.98
N ASP A 221 -18.18 23.14 16.62
CA ASP A 221 -16.88 23.55 17.17
C ASP A 221 -15.78 23.55 16.12
N TYR A 222 -15.99 22.92 14.95
CA TYR A 222 -14.96 22.69 13.96
C TYR A 222 -15.41 23.08 12.55
N ASP A 223 -14.42 23.55 11.77
CA ASP A 223 -14.60 23.94 10.38
C ASP A 223 -14.22 22.81 9.42
N ALA A 224 -13.32 21.89 9.87
CA ALA A 224 -12.86 20.76 9.08
C ALA A 224 -12.61 19.50 9.91
N TYR A 225 -12.79 18.35 9.28
CA TYR A 225 -12.49 17.02 9.80
C TYR A 225 -11.38 16.37 8.97
N PHE A 226 -10.39 15.81 9.67
CA PHE A 226 -9.39 14.94 9.06
C PHE A 226 -9.58 13.50 9.54
N TYR A 227 -9.91 12.62 8.60
CA TYR A 227 -10.08 11.18 8.81
C TYR A 227 -8.80 10.45 8.39
N GLN A 228 -8.13 9.74 9.31
CA GLN A 228 -6.91 8.99 9.00
C GLN A 228 -7.16 7.73 8.17
N ASN A 229 -8.41 7.27 8.17
CA ASN A 229 -8.89 6.14 7.37
C ASN A 229 -10.40 6.21 7.17
N GLY A 230 -10.97 5.19 6.54
CA GLY A 230 -12.40 5.13 6.24
C GLY A 230 -13.33 4.96 7.46
N THR A 231 -12.84 4.47 8.60
CA THR A 231 -13.71 4.13 9.74
C THR A 231 -14.47 5.33 10.31
N PRO A 232 -13.83 6.46 10.68
CA PRO A 232 -14.56 7.63 11.17
C PRO A 232 -15.41 8.28 10.09
N TRP A 233 -14.95 8.30 8.85
CA TRP A 233 -15.75 8.80 7.73
C TRP A 233 -17.05 8.02 7.58
N LEU A 234 -17.00 6.69 7.51
CA LEU A 234 -18.21 5.84 7.38
C LEU A 234 -19.19 5.99 8.55
N ALA A 235 -18.67 6.22 9.76
CA ALA A 235 -19.53 6.44 10.93
C ALA A 235 -20.23 7.80 10.92
N LEU A 236 -19.55 8.86 10.45
CA LEU A 236 -20.05 10.23 10.54
C LEU A 236 -20.79 10.72 9.28
N ALA A 237 -20.49 10.15 8.11
CA ALA A 237 -21.05 10.60 6.85
C ALA A 237 -22.59 10.64 6.81
N PRO A 238 -23.33 9.63 7.32
CA PRO A 238 -24.80 9.69 7.36
C PRO A 238 -25.34 10.85 8.20
N LEU A 239 -24.65 11.18 9.31
CA LEU A 239 -25.03 12.27 10.21
C LEU A 239 -24.77 13.63 9.56
N LEU A 240 -23.60 13.79 8.95
CA LEU A 240 -23.21 15.02 8.24
C LEU A 240 -24.16 15.32 7.07
N THR A 241 -24.59 14.29 6.33
CA THR A 241 -25.56 14.40 5.24
C THR A 241 -26.94 14.76 5.77
N ARG A 242 -27.41 14.08 6.82
CA ARG A 242 -28.70 14.36 7.48
C ARG A 242 -28.79 15.82 7.93
N ASP A 243 -27.73 16.30 8.60
CA ASP A 243 -27.71 17.63 9.21
C ASP A 243 -27.28 18.72 8.22
N LYS A 244 -26.95 18.38 6.96
CA LYS A 244 -26.40 19.29 5.93
C LYS A 244 -25.23 20.12 6.45
N ALA A 245 -24.37 19.47 7.23
CA ALA A 245 -23.27 20.13 7.91
C ALA A 245 -22.25 20.70 6.93
N LYS A 246 -21.86 21.97 7.16
CA LYS A 246 -20.87 22.69 6.33
C LYS A 246 -19.43 22.47 6.82
N ILE A 247 -19.10 21.26 7.20
CA ILE A 247 -17.77 20.87 7.69
C ILE A 247 -16.99 20.30 6.51
N PHE A 248 -15.78 20.82 6.26
CA PHE A 248 -14.90 20.29 5.23
C PHE A 248 -14.35 18.90 5.65
N ARG A 249 -14.34 17.92 4.74
CA ARG A 249 -14.01 16.53 5.02
C ARG A 249 -12.85 16.07 4.17
N LEU A 250 -11.72 15.79 4.80
CA LEU A 250 -10.54 15.23 4.16
C LEU A 250 -10.22 13.86 4.77
N MET A 251 -9.99 12.87 3.92
CA MET A 251 -9.65 11.51 4.33
C MET A 251 -8.27 11.10 3.83
N PHE A 252 -7.53 10.36 4.63
CA PHE A 252 -6.35 9.64 4.17
C PHE A 252 -6.83 8.26 3.66
N ASN A 253 -6.84 8.03 2.44
CA ASN A 253 -7.18 6.88 1.60
C ASN A 253 -8.19 7.29 0.52
N ASN A 254 -8.13 6.59 -0.60
CA ASN A 254 -9.10 6.76 -1.67
C ASN A 254 -10.48 6.21 -1.25
N PRO A 255 -11.56 7.00 -1.31
CA PRO A 255 -12.90 6.55 -0.97
C PRO A 255 -13.43 5.45 -1.91
N GLU A 256 -13.02 5.44 -3.18
CA GLU A 256 -13.43 4.42 -4.14
C GLU A 256 -12.97 3.03 -3.71
N ASP A 257 -11.73 2.89 -3.21
CA ASP A 257 -11.21 1.63 -2.68
C ASP A 257 -12.07 1.10 -1.53
N ILE A 258 -12.49 2.00 -0.63
CA ILE A 258 -13.33 1.64 0.51
C ILE A 258 -14.72 1.20 0.07
N CYS A 259 -15.30 1.88 -0.92
CA CYS A 259 -16.61 1.55 -1.47
C CYS A 259 -16.56 0.23 -2.25
N GLU A 260 -15.51 -0.05 -3.02
CA GLU A 260 -15.30 -1.32 -3.70
C GLU A 260 -15.26 -2.50 -2.71
N ILE A 261 -14.47 -2.36 -1.64
CA ILE A 261 -14.33 -3.36 -0.58
C ILE A 261 -15.68 -3.66 0.09
N ARG A 262 -16.47 -2.62 0.38
CA ARG A 262 -17.75 -2.75 1.05
C ARG A 262 -18.92 -3.05 0.12
N LYS A 263 -18.73 -2.93 -1.19
CA LYS A 263 -19.80 -3.00 -2.21
C LYS A 263 -20.91 -1.95 -1.99
N ASP A 264 -20.57 -0.85 -1.35
CA ASP A 264 -21.45 0.27 -1.15
C ASP A 264 -21.48 1.13 -2.42
N LYS A 265 -22.68 1.44 -2.91
CA LYS A 265 -22.85 2.21 -4.16
C LYS A 265 -22.88 3.72 -3.95
N GLU A 266 -22.97 4.19 -2.70
CA GLU A 266 -23.07 5.61 -2.39
C GLU A 266 -21.80 6.05 -1.65
N ILE A 267 -20.96 6.79 -2.37
CA ILE A 267 -19.88 7.56 -1.77
C ILE A 267 -20.54 8.76 -1.09
N SER A 268 -20.62 8.73 0.24
CA SER A 268 -21.03 9.90 0.99
C SER A 268 -20.00 11.02 0.78
N GLU A 269 -20.49 12.24 0.69
CA GLU A 269 -19.71 13.42 0.33
C GLU A 269 -18.40 13.56 1.11
N LEU A 270 -17.26 13.45 0.42
CA LEU A 270 -15.95 13.93 0.84
C LEU A 270 -15.61 15.13 -0.01
N ASP A 271 -14.78 16.03 0.53
CA ASP A 271 -14.32 17.21 -0.20
C ASP A 271 -12.93 16.99 -0.79
N ALA A 272 -12.11 16.18 -0.14
CA ALA A 272 -10.80 15.79 -0.62
C ALA A 272 -10.31 14.48 0.04
N TYR A 273 -9.29 13.87 -0.54
CA TYR A 273 -8.59 12.74 0.07
C TYR A 273 -7.10 12.72 -0.29
N ILE A 274 -6.33 12.02 0.54
CA ILE A 274 -4.93 11.70 0.26
C ILE A 274 -4.90 10.30 -0.36
N ASP A 275 -4.54 10.24 -1.63
CA ASP A 275 -4.33 9.01 -2.37
C ASP A 275 -2.87 8.58 -2.26
N PHE A 276 -2.62 7.34 -1.88
CA PHE A 276 -1.28 6.72 -1.87
C PHE A 276 -1.11 5.69 -3.00
N ASN A 277 -1.98 5.76 -4.02
CA ASN A 277 -1.87 5.02 -5.26
C ASN A 277 -1.72 3.51 -5.06
N VAL A 278 -2.68 2.91 -4.35
CA VAL A 278 -2.74 1.45 -4.11
C VAL A 278 -2.68 0.65 -5.40
N ASP A 279 -3.25 1.17 -6.49
CA ASP A 279 -3.21 0.51 -7.80
C ASP A 279 -1.78 0.26 -8.29
N SER A 280 -0.83 1.11 -7.91
CA SER A 280 0.57 0.90 -8.27
C SER A 280 1.30 -0.11 -7.37
N LEU A 281 0.76 -0.46 -6.20
CA LEU A 281 1.39 -1.38 -5.26
C LEU A 281 1.72 -2.72 -5.90
N GLN A 282 0.75 -3.30 -6.61
CA GLN A 282 0.93 -4.58 -7.28
C GLN A 282 2.05 -4.54 -8.33
N ASP A 283 2.20 -3.42 -9.04
CA ASP A 283 3.29 -3.21 -9.99
C ASP A 283 4.64 -3.02 -9.29
N PHE A 284 4.66 -2.34 -8.13
CA PHE A 284 5.84 -2.23 -7.28
C PHE A 284 6.29 -3.60 -6.77
N VAL A 285 5.39 -4.41 -6.22
CA VAL A 285 5.70 -5.77 -5.78
C VAL A 285 6.29 -6.59 -6.92
N ALA A 286 5.62 -6.61 -8.06
CA ALA A 286 6.08 -7.34 -9.23
C ALA A 286 7.43 -6.84 -9.75
N PHE A 287 7.69 -5.53 -9.72
CA PHE A 287 8.98 -4.93 -10.07
C PHE A 287 10.09 -5.42 -9.12
N TYR A 288 9.88 -5.34 -7.82
CA TYR A 288 10.88 -5.76 -6.83
C TYR A 288 11.14 -7.26 -6.89
N LEU A 289 10.14 -8.10 -7.06
CA LEU A 289 10.33 -9.54 -7.18
C LEU A 289 11.15 -9.90 -8.42
N ARG A 290 10.89 -9.28 -9.56
CA ARG A 290 11.67 -9.48 -10.80
C ARG A 290 13.14 -9.06 -10.65
N ASN A 291 13.39 -8.00 -9.88
CA ASN A 291 14.74 -7.47 -9.66
C ASN A 291 15.41 -8.05 -8.40
N ARG A 292 14.76 -8.96 -7.67
CA ARG A 292 15.26 -9.58 -6.43
C ARG A 292 16.72 -10.06 -6.51
N PRO A 293 17.17 -10.73 -7.59
CA PRO A 293 18.57 -11.16 -7.67
C PRO A 293 19.58 -10.01 -7.59
N LEU A 294 19.20 -8.82 -8.04
CA LEU A 294 20.04 -7.61 -7.98
C LEU A 294 20.00 -6.93 -6.61
N LEU A 295 18.94 -7.23 -5.84
CA LEU A 295 18.63 -6.59 -4.56
C LEU A 295 19.09 -7.43 -3.36
N ARG A 296 19.42 -8.70 -3.55
CA ARG A 296 19.84 -9.62 -2.46
C ARG A 296 21.07 -9.17 -1.68
N GLU A 297 21.96 -8.41 -2.30
CA GLU A 297 23.18 -7.87 -1.65
C GLU A 297 22.92 -6.52 -0.97
N GLN A 298 21.71 -5.97 -1.11
CA GLN A 298 21.33 -4.72 -0.49
C GLN A 298 20.87 -4.97 0.95
N PRO A 299 21.17 -4.06 1.86
CA PRO A 299 20.47 -4.03 3.13
C PRO A 299 18.98 -3.89 2.86
N ARG A 300 18.16 -4.25 3.82
CA ARG A 300 16.72 -4.13 3.79
C ARG A 300 16.23 -2.88 3.04
N ILE A 301 15.23 -3.05 2.17
CA ILE A 301 14.63 -1.98 1.39
C ILE A 301 13.30 -1.57 2.02
N ILE A 302 13.13 -0.27 2.23
CA ILE A 302 11.83 0.34 2.57
C ILE A 302 11.40 1.17 1.36
N ALA A 303 10.32 0.76 0.72
CA ALA A 303 9.71 1.48 -0.40
C ALA A 303 8.44 2.19 0.07
N LEU A 304 8.38 3.50 -0.13
CA LEU A 304 7.21 4.30 0.20
C LEU A 304 6.41 4.59 -1.08
N LEU A 305 5.12 4.27 -1.05
CA LEU A 305 4.19 4.64 -2.11
C LEU A 305 3.95 6.15 -2.02
N PRO A 306 4.16 6.90 -3.11
CA PRO A 306 3.99 8.34 -3.10
C PRO A 306 2.52 8.71 -2.85
N THR A 307 2.32 9.77 -2.10
CA THR A 307 1.00 10.30 -1.76
C THR A 307 0.71 11.60 -2.51
N LYS A 308 -0.55 11.82 -2.83
CA LYS A 308 -1.03 13.07 -3.45
C LYS A 308 -2.40 13.47 -2.90
N LEU A 309 -2.65 14.78 -2.85
CA LEU A 309 -3.96 15.31 -2.52
C LEU A 309 -4.84 15.32 -3.77
N ILE A 310 -6.02 14.72 -3.66
CA ILE A 310 -7.08 14.77 -4.66
C ILE A 310 -8.25 15.59 -4.10
N LYS A 311 -8.65 16.63 -4.82
CA LYS A 311 -9.87 17.38 -4.52
C LYS A 311 -11.02 16.80 -5.30
N ILE A 312 -12.12 16.52 -4.62
CA ILE A 312 -13.34 16.05 -5.25
C ILE A 312 -14.09 17.30 -5.74
N THR A 313 -14.08 17.51 -7.05
CA THR A 313 -14.89 18.55 -7.67
C THR A 313 -16.33 18.03 -7.66
N GLN A 314 -17.18 18.59 -6.81
CA GLN A 314 -18.61 18.33 -6.94
C GLN A 314 -19.03 18.85 -8.33
N HIS A 315 -19.29 17.95 -9.25
CA HIS A 315 -19.97 18.32 -10.47
C HIS A 315 -21.34 18.86 -10.05
N ALA A 316 -21.53 20.18 -10.19
CA ALA A 316 -22.83 20.83 -10.20
C ALA A 316 -23.59 20.38 -11.45
N GLY A 317 -23.92 19.09 -11.50
CA GLY A 317 -24.64 18.41 -12.56
C GLY A 317 -25.91 17.85 -11.99
N GLY A 318 -27.01 18.55 -12.27
CA GLY A 318 -28.34 18.27 -11.81
C GLY A 318 -28.72 16.80 -11.99
N ARG A 319 -29.28 16.25 -10.94
CA ARG A 319 -30.14 15.07 -11.05
C ARG A 319 -31.33 15.48 -11.91
N HIS A 320 -31.42 14.95 -13.13
CA HIS A 320 -32.67 14.85 -13.90
C HIS A 320 -33.36 13.54 -13.55
#